data_a09099922ce1b12a24a8a56d2b2c336a
#
_entry.id   a09099922ce1b12a24a8a56d2b2c336a
#
_cell.length_a   1.000
_cell.length_b   1.000
_cell.length_c   1.000
_cell.angle_alpha   90.00
_cell.angle_beta   90.00
_cell.angle_gamma   90.00
#
_symmetry.space_group_name_H-M   'P 1'
#
loop_
_entity.id
_entity.type
_entity.pdbx_description
1 polymer ?
#
loop_
_entity_poly.entity_id
_entity_poly.type
_entity_poly.pdbx_seq_one_letter_code
_entity_poly.pdbx_strand_id
1 'polypeptide(L)'
;MAPYFHSNKKEKIEDTTEKSYNEILKICNWSNFETKNKVFKGSTNYVCNGYNEDNEAVDKIIEIATKNKKTYILAIGAITNVAVAIKKAPEIIKNIEIIWLGGNSFLTKDNNVEFNFRQDVQAVKEVFESKVKLTVIPCKNVASNLTTSIYELEYFLKGKSELCDYLCQRFYNDTYHGIEERRV
;
A
#
# COMPACT_ATOMS: atom_id res chain seq x y z
N MET A 1 -3.21 -2.38 6.92
CA MET A 1 -2.40 -1.28 6.31
C MET A 1 -1.03 -1.79 5.97
N ALA A 2 -0.50 -1.40 4.81
CA ALA A 2 0.89 -1.72 4.48
C ALA A 2 1.82 -0.83 5.30
N PRO A 3 2.99 -1.33 5.71
CA PRO A 3 4.02 -0.51 6.30
C PRO A 3 4.42 0.62 5.34
N TYR A 4 4.63 1.81 5.86
CA TYR A 4 5.14 2.94 5.08
C TYR A 4 6.66 2.92 5.13
N PHE A 5 7.29 2.51 4.04
CA PHE A 5 8.75 2.44 3.97
C PHE A 5 9.30 3.56 3.10
N HIS A 6 10.02 4.49 3.70
CA HIS A 6 10.84 5.45 2.98
C HIS A 6 12.22 4.83 2.69
N SER A 7 12.57 4.68 1.42
CA SER A 7 13.81 4.05 1.00
C SER A 7 15.10 4.76 1.45
N ASN A 8 15.01 6.02 1.85
CA ASN A 8 16.16 6.87 2.17
C ASN A 8 16.24 7.32 3.63
N LYS A 9 15.33 6.87 4.50
CA LYS A 9 15.32 7.32 5.89
C LYS A 9 15.72 6.21 6.85
N LYS A 10 16.57 6.55 7.81
CA LYS A 10 16.98 5.73 8.97
C LYS A 10 15.82 5.56 9.99
N GLU A 11 14.59 5.59 9.55
CA GLU A 11 13.44 5.44 10.44
C GLU A 11 13.16 3.96 10.68
N LYS A 12 12.78 3.61 11.90
CA LYS A 12 12.35 2.25 12.21
C LYS A 12 11.04 1.93 11.48
N ILE A 13 10.89 0.70 11.05
CA ILE A 13 9.69 0.23 10.32
C ILE A 13 8.42 0.44 11.16
N GLU A 14 8.50 0.19 12.46
CA GLU A 14 7.42 0.41 13.43
C GLU A 14 6.91 1.85 13.40
N ASP A 15 7.81 2.83 13.41
CA ASP A 15 7.48 4.26 13.38
C ASP A 15 6.79 4.64 12.05
N THR A 16 7.21 4.03 10.95
CA THR A 16 6.61 4.29 9.63
C THR A 16 5.21 3.69 9.50
N THR A 17 4.95 2.55 10.11
CA THR A 17 3.60 1.95 10.18
C THR A 17 2.66 2.83 11.01
N GLU A 18 3.13 3.35 12.14
CA GLU A 18 2.35 4.25 12.99
C GLU A 18 2.02 5.57 12.27
N LYS A 19 3.00 6.16 11.56
CA LYS A 19 2.77 7.36 10.73
C LYS A 19 1.72 7.12 9.65
N SER A 20 1.78 5.98 8.96
CA SER A 20 0.81 5.61 7.94
C SER A 20 -0.60 5.41 8.54
N TYR A 21 -0.68 4.82 9.72
CA TYR A 21 -1.94 4.65 10.44
C TYR A 21 -2.56 6.00 10.81
N ASN A 22 -1.77 6.90 11.42
CA ASN A 22 -2.23 8.21 11.83
C ASN A 22 -2.63 9.09 10.64
N GLU A 23 -1.94 8.98 9.50
CA GLU A 23 -2.31 9.67 8.27
C GLU A 23 -3.69 9.22 7.75
N ILE A 24 -3.98 7.92 7.77
CA ILE A 24 -5.31 7.41 7.40
C ILE A 24 -6.38 7.91 8.35
N LEU A 25 -6.14 7.87 9.66
CA LEU A 25 -7.11 8.38 10.64
C LEU A 25 -7.41 9.87 10.41
N LYS A 26 -6.39 10.67 10.11
CA LYS A 26 -6.52 12.09 9.80
C LYS A 26 -7.40 12.33 8.57
N ILE A 27 -7.13 11.61 7.47
CA ILE A 27 -7.92 11.69 6.24
C ILE A 27 -9.36 11.25 6.46
N CYS A 28 -9.56 10.15 7.20
CA CYS A 28 -10.88 9.65 7.54
C CYS A 28 -11.68 10.64 8.37
N ASN A 29 -11.04 11.31 9.34
CA ASN A 29 -11.68 12.34 10.17
C ASN A 29 -12.19 13.51 9.30
N TRP A 30 -11.38 14.03 8.40
CA TRP A 30 -11.78 15.10 7.47
C TRP A 30 -12.89 14.67 6.49
N SER A 31 -12.97 13.38 6.19
CA SER A 31 -14.00 12.81 5.31
C SER A 31 -15.28 12.42 6.06
N ASN A 32 -15.34 12.65 7.36
CA ASN A 32 -16.41 12.15 8.25
C ASN A 32 -16.61 10.62 8.14
N PHE A 33 -15.52 9.88 7.87
CA PHE A 33 -15.56 8.45 7.73
C PHE A 33 -15.30 7.76 9.07
N GLU A 34 -16.23 6.92 9.48
CA GLU A 34 -16.09 6.14 10.71
C GLU A 34 -14.99 5.09 10.55
N THR A 35 -13.97 5.14 11.41
CA THR A 35 -12.78 4.26 11.34
C THR A 35 -12.90 2.99 12.18
N LYS A 36 -13.83 2.97 13.15
CA LYS A 36 -14.00 1.82 14.05
C LYS A 36 -14.32 0.56 13.26
N ASN A 37 -13.54 -0.50 13.48
CA ASN A 37 -13.63 -1.79 12.78
C ASN A 37 -13.44 -1.71 11.25
N LYS A 38 -12.82 -0.63 10.75
CA LYS A 38 -12.53 -0.43 9.31
C LYS A 38 -11.08 -0.12 9.03
N VAL A 39 -10.35 0.45 10.00
CA VAL A 39 -8.92 0.77 9.89
C VAL A 39 -8.16 -0.05 10.93
N PHE A 40 -7.17 -0.81 10.49
CA PHE A 40 -6.42 -1.77 11.31
C PHE A 40 -4.92 -1.56 11.13
N LYS A 41 -4.15 -1.69 12.19
CA LYS A 41 -2.69 -1.66 12.12
C LYS A 41 -2.17 -2.92 11.41
N GLY A 42 -1.23 -2.73 10.49
CA GLY A 42 -0.58 -3.81 9.76
C GLY A 42 0.75 -4.23 10.35
N SER A 43 1.49 -5.04 9.58
CA SER A 43 2.81 -5.54 9.95
C SER A 43 3.77 -4.40 10.24
N THR A 44 4.58 -4.57 11.29
CA THR A 44 5.64 -3.66 11.71
C THR A 44 7.02 -4.13 11.28
N ASN A 45 7.07 -5.21 10.48
CA ASN A 45 8.33 -5.77 9.99
C ASN A 45 8.13 -6.45 8.63
N TYR A 46 9.23 -6.65 7.90
CA TYR A 46 9.25 -7.42 6.65
C TYR A 46 9.17 -8.92 6.91
N VAL A 47 8.67 -9.67 5.93
CA VAL A 47 8.60 -11.14 6.02
C VAL A 47 9.97 -11.77 6.26
N CYS A 48 11.04 -11.26 5.61
CA CYS A 48 12.40 -11.78 5.78
C CYS A 48 13.01 -11.54 7.16
N ASN A 49 12.50 -10.58 7.94
CA ASN A 49 13.05 -10.22 9.26
C ASN A 49 12.27 -10.86 10.43
N GLY A 50 11.45 -11.86 10.16
CA GLY A 50 10.55 -12.43 11.17
C GLY A 50 9.34 -11.50 11.37
N TYR A 51 8.35 -11.67 10.52
CA TYR A 51 7.10 -10.92 10.59
C TYR A 51 6.37 -11.14 11.92
N ASN A 52 5.67 -10.12 12.37
CA ASN A 52 4.75 -10.27 13.49
C ASN A 52 3.47 -10.95 12.99
N GLU A 53 3.23 -12.17 13.43
CA GLU A 53 2.02 -12.94 13.09
C GLU A 53 0.77 -12.32 13.71
N ASP A 54 0.90 -11.66 14.86
CA ASP A 54 -0.19 -11.07 15.60
C ASP A 54 -0.34 -9.58 15.22
N ASN A 55 -1.05 -9.32 14.14
CA ASN A 55 -1.45 -7.95 13.80
C ASN A 55 -2.89 -7.90 13.32
N GLU A 56 -3.56 -6.82 13.71
CA GLU A 56 -4.99 -6.60 13.48
C GLU A 56 -5.38 -6.69 12.00
N ALA A 57 -4.55 -6.17 11.10
CA ALA A 57 -4.86 -6.16 9.67
C ALA A 57 -4.81 -7.57 9.08
N VAL A 58 -3.83 -8.39 9.47
CA VAL A 58 -3.73 -9.79 9.05
C VAL A 58 -4.91 -10.60 9.56
N ASP A 59 -5.22 -10.48 10.84
CA ASP A 59 -6.35 -11.19 11.44
C ASP A 59 -7.67 -10.79 10.78
N LYS A 60 -7.81 -9.50 10.42
CA LYS A 60 -9.00 -9.03 9.73
C LYS A 60 -9.12 -9.54 8.29
N ILE A 61 -8.00 -9.64 7.57
CA ILE A 61 -7.97 -10.27 6.24
C ILE A 61 -8.44 -11.72 6.33
N ILE A 62 -7.89 -12.48 7.29
CA ILE A 62 -8.25 -13.89 7.49
C ILE A 62 -9.72 -14.02 7.88
N GLU A 63 -10.20 -13.21 8.83
CA GLU A 63 -11.61 -13.22 9.27
C GLU A 63 -12.56 -13.01 8.10
N ILE A 64 -12.30 -11.97 7.29
CA ILE A 64 -13.18 -11.64 6.14
C ILE A 64 -13.12 -12.74 5.10
N ALA A 65 -11.93 -13.23 4.76
CA ALA A 65 -11.74 -14.27 3.75
C ALA A 65 -12.34 -15.62 4.17
N THR A 66 -12.37 -15.91 5.47
CA THR A 66 -12.98 -17.15 5.99
C THR A 66 -14.51 -17.07 5.97
N LYS A 67 -15.07 -15.90 6.28
CA LYS A 67 -16.53 -15.72 6.33
C LYS A 67 -17.19 -15.61 4.96
N ASN A 68 -16.44 -15.26 3.93
CA ASN A 68 -16.98 -15.02 2.59
C ASN A 68 -16.46 -16.05 1.57
N LYS A 69 -17.32 -16.45 0.67
CA LYS A 69 -16.94 -17.35 -0.44
C LYS A 69 -16.02 -16.70 -1.46
N LYS A 70 -16.05 -15.37 -1.55
CA LYS A 70 -15.20 -14.57 -2.43
C LYS A 70 -14.88 -13.21 -1.80
N THR A 71 -13.59 -12.91 -1.69
CA THR A 71 -13.07 -11.65 -1.15
C THR A 71 -12.05 -11.08 -2.12
N TYR A 72 -12.21 -9.81 -2.50
CA TYR A 72 -11.20 -9.09 -3.27
C TYR A 72 -10.30 -8.30 -2.32
N ILE A 73 -9.00 -8.44 -2.50
CA ILE A 73 -8.00 -7.66 -1.76
C ILE A 73 -7.36 -6.69 -2.74
N LEU A 74 -7.62 -5.38 -2.55
CA LEU A 74 -6.99 -4.32 -3.31
C LEU A 74 -5.74 -3.85 -2.57
N ALA A 75 -4.57 -4.23 -3.05
CA ALA A 75 -3.28 -3.88 -2.46
C ALA A 75 -2.59 -2.79 -3.28
N ILE A 76 -2.28 -1.65 -2.66
CA ILE A 76 -1.66 -0.48 -3.29
C ILE A 76 -0.36 -0.05 -2.61
N GLY A 77 0.27 -0.95 -1.87
CA GLY A 77 1.53 -0.76 -1.16
C GLY A 77 2.33 -2.05 -1.12
N ALA A 78 3.26 -2.16 -0.16
CA ALA A 78 3.96 -3.42 0.12
C ALA A 78 2.96 -4.53 0.43
N ILE A 79 3.19 -5.73 -0.10
CA ILE A 79 2.22 -6.84 -0.01
C ILE A 79 2.38 -7.69 1.26
N THR A 80 3.16 -7.24 2.21
CA THR A 80 3.52 -7.95 3.45
C THR A 80 2.33 -8.53 4.18
N ASN A 81 1.29 -7.72 4.47
CA ASN A 81 0.12 -8.20 5.22
C ASN A 81 -0.62 -9.33 4.52
N VAL A 82 -0.68 -9.29 3.19
CA VAL A 82 -1.33 -10.34 2.38
C VAL A 82 -0.51 -11.62 2.43
N ALA A 83 0.81 -11.53 2.29
CA ALA A 83 1.71 -12.67 2.40
C ALA A 83 1.60 -13.34 3.78
N VAL A 84 1.61 -12.54 4.85
CA VAL A 84 1.46 -13.04 6.22
C VAL A 84 0.10 -13.69 6.42
N ALA A 85 -0.99 -13.12 5.90
CA ALA A 85 -2.31 -13.71 6.00
C ALA A 85 -2.41 -15.08 5.29
N ILE A 86 -1.83 -15.19 4.10
CA ILE A 86 -1.75 -16.46 3.34
C ILE A 86 -0.92 -17.50 4.10
N LYS A 87 0.20 -17.08 4.68
CA LYS A 87 1.09 -17.98 5.42
C LYS A 87 0.45 -18.48 6.72
N LYS A 88 -0.25 -17.59 7.45
CA LYS A 88 -0.95 -17.90 8.69
C LYS A 88 -2.19 -18.77 8.46
N ALA A 89 -2.90 -18.58 7.35
CA ALA A 89 -4.14 -19.28 7.03
C ALA A 89 -4.20 -19.64 5.53
N PRO A 90 -3.45 -20.66 5.06
CA PRO A 90 -3.38 -21.02 3.64
C PRO A 90 -4.74 -21.39 3.03
N GLU A 91 -5.68 -21.81 3.82
CA GLU A 91 -7.04 -22.18 3.38
C GLU A 91 -7.83 -21.01 2.82
N ILE A 92 -7.45 -19.76 3.12
CA ILE A 92 -8.13 -18.58 2.56
C ILE A 92 -7.86 -18.36 1.07
N ILE A 93 -6.80 -18.96 0.52
CA ILE A 93 -6.38 -18.80 -0.87
C ILE A 93 -7.53 -19.03 -1.85
N LYS A 94 -8.36 -20.04 -1.60
CA LYS A 94 -9.52 -20.37 -2.44
C LYS A 94 -10.65 -19.33 -2.43
N ASN A 95 -10.66 -18.46 -1.41
CA ASN A 95 -11.69 -17.48 -1.18
C ASN A 95 -11.25 -16.05 -1.55
N ILE A 96 -9.97 -15.83 -1.83
CA ILE A 96 -9.44 -14.49 -2.11
C ILE A 96 -8.98 -14.34 -3.56
N GLU A 97 -9.13 -13.13 -4.06
CA GLU A 97 -8.54 -12.66 -5.30
C GLU A 97 -7.81 -11.36 -5.02
N ILE A 98 -6.53 -11.30 -5.36
CA ILE A 98 -5.67 -10.14 -5.08
C ILE A 98 -5.53 -9.31 -6.35
N ILE A 99 -5.73 -8.00 -6.22
CA ILE A 99 -5.43 -7.01 -7.26
C ILE A 99 -4.38 -6.09 -6.66
N TRP A 100 -3.15 -6.16 -7.18
CA TRP A 100 -1.99 -5.50 -6.59
C TRP A 100 -1.32 -4.53 -7.54
N LEU A 101 -1.20 -3.27 -7.10
CA LEU A 101 -0.33 -2.28 -7.72
C LEU A 101 1.11 -2.56 -7.28
N GLY A 102 1.89 -3.19 -8.13
CA GLY A 102 3.27 -3.55 -7.82
C GLY A 102 4.02 -4.08 -9.03
N GLY A 103 5.34 -3.90 -8.99
CA GLY A 103 6.20 -4.28 -10.09
C GLY A 103 6.09 -3.37 -11.31
N ASN A 104 6.87 -3.70 -12.32
CA ASN A 104 6.84 -3.08 -13.65
C ASN A 104 6.39 -4.09 -14.69
N SER A 105 6.10 -3.63 -15.91
CA SER A 105 5.70 -4.50 -17.00
C SER A 105 6.76 -5.58 -17.28
N PHE A 106 6.34 -6.83 -17.41
CA PHE A 106 7.21 -7.95 -17.80
C PHE A 106 7.75 -7.82 -19.23
N LEU A 107 7.21 -6.90 -20.03
CA LEU A 107 7.65 -6.65 -21.41
C LEU A 107 8.82 -5.66 -21.50
N THR A 108 9.16 -4.99 -20.40
CA THR A 108 10.28 -4.05 -20.36
C THR A 108 11.50 -4.71 -19.72
N LYS A 109 12.66 -4.62 -20.38
CA LYS A 109 13.96 -5.07 -19.82
C LYS A 109 14.51 -4.10 -18.76
N ASP A 110 13.65 -3.33 -18.14
CA ASP A 110 14.03 -2.31 -17.18
C ASP A 110 14.35 -2.95 -15.83
N ASN A 111 15.59 -2.84 -15.40
CA ASN A 111 16.06 -3.32 -14.09
C ASN A 111 15.60 -2.45 -12.92
N ASN A 112 14.73 -1.46 -13.16
CA ASN A 112 14.22 -0.60 -12.12
C ASN A 112 13.24 -1.38 -11.22
N VAL A 113 13.66 -1.61 -10.01
CA VAL A 113 12.83 -2.24 -8.99
C VAL A 113 11.72 -1.26 -8.60
N GLU A 114 10.47 -1.64 -8.86
CA GLU A 114 9.30 -0.83 -8.51
C GLU A 114 9.17 -0.69 -6.99
N PHE A 115 8.62 0.45 -6.53
CA PHE A 115 8.62 0.84 -5.13
C PHE A 115 7.90 -0.17 -4.22
N ASN A 116 6.67 -0.57 -4.55
CA ASN A 116 5.89 -1.50 -3.73
C ASN A 116 6.50 -2.90 -3.73
N PHE A 117 7.02 -3.33 -4.89
CA PHE A 117 7.69 -4.62 -5.04
C PHE A 117 8.95 -4.73 -4.18
N ARG A 118 9.82 -3.72 -4.24
CA ARG A 118 11.11 -3.75 -3.54
C ARG A 118 11.00 -3.61 -2.03
N GLN A 119 9.85 -3.13 -1.51
CA GLN A 119 9.65 -2.96 -0.07
C GLN A 119 9.72 -4.28 0.69
N ASP A 120 9.17 -5.35 0.13
CA ASP A 120 9.22 -6.68 0.74
C ASP A 120 9.25 -7.77 -0.33
N VAL A 121 10.43 -7.98 -0.91
CA VAL A 121 10.64 -8.96 -2.00
C VAL A 121 10.28 -10.38 -1.54
N GLN A 122 10.52 -10.72 -0.27
CA GLN A 122 10.16 -12.03 0.26
C GLN A 122 8.64 -12.22 0.31
N ALA A 123 7.89 -11.20 0.74
CA ALA A 123 6.43 -11.23 0.70
C ALA A 123 5.89 -11.40 -0.73
N VAL A 124 6.49 -10.70 -1.69
CA VAL A 124 6.13 -10.85 -3.11
C VAL A 124 6.34 -12.29 -3.56
N LYS A 125 7.50 -12.87 -3.28
CA LYS A 125 7.81 -14.26 -3.63
C LYS A 125 6.78 -15.23 -3.03
N GLU A 126 6.46 -15.10 -1.75
CA GLU A 126 5.48 -15.97 -1.07
C GLU A 126 4.09 -15.85 -1.69
N VAL A 127 3.64 -14.64 -2.05
CA VAL A 127 2.35 -14.46 -2.72
C VAL A 127 2.33 -15.10 -4.11
N PHE A 128 3.39 -14.92 -4.92
CA PHE A 128 3.47 -15.54 -6.25
C PHE A 128 3.54 -17.07 -6.18
N GLU A 129 4.25 -17.64 -5.22
CA GLU A 129 4.38 -19.09 -5.02
C GLU A 129 3.13 -19.72 -4.43
N SER A 130 2.28 -18.96 -3.73
CA SER A 130 1.06 -19.45 -3.07
C SER A 130 -0.03 -19.95 -4.02
N LYS A 131 0.08 -19.62 -5.33
CA LYS A 131 -0.93 -19.92 -6.35
C LYS A 131 -2.29 -19.24 -6.12
N VAL A 132 -2.33 -18.21 -5.29
CA VAL A 132 -3.52 -17.37 -5.13
C VAL A 132 -3.86 -16.68 -6.45
N LYS A 133 -5.13 -16.44 -6.70
CA LYS A 133 -5.53 -15.65 -7.86
C LYS A 133 -5.03 -14.21 -7.72
N LEU A 134 -4.05 -13.83 -8.53
CA LEU A 134 -3.36 -12.55 -8.49
C LEU A 134 -3.45 -11.82 -9.83
N THR A 135 -3.95 -10.59 -9.78
CA THR A 135 -3.86 -9.61 -10.87
C THR A 135 -2.84 -8.55 -10.47
N VAL A 136 -1.77 -8.43 -11.24
CA VAL A 136 -0.75 -7.38 -11.04
C VAL A 136 -1.07 -6.20 -11.95
N ILE A 137 -1.11 -5.01 -11.38
CA ILE A 137 -1.18 -3.74 -12.11
C ILE A 137 0.22 -3.15 -12.10
N PRO A 138 0.97 -3.19 -13.23
CA PRO A 138 2.30 -2.63 -13.28
C PRO A 138 2.30 -1.12 -13.06
N CYS A 139 3.30 -0.61 -12.33
CA CYS A 139 3.46 0.82 -12.13
C CYS A 139 3.79 1.50 -13.46
N LYS A 140 4.89 1.10 -14.10
CA LYS A 140 5.33 1.65 -15.39
C LYS A 140 4.44 1.14 -16.53
N ASN A 141 4.04 2.05 -17.40
CA ASN A 141 3.19 1.83 -18.59
C ASN A 141 1.70 1.52 -18.31
N VAL A 142 1.30 1.32 -17.05
CA VAL A 142 -0.11 1.16 -16.67
C VAL A 142 -0.51 2.24 -15.68
N ALA A 143 -0.13 2.13 -14.41
CA ALA A 143 -0.51 3.11 -13.39
C ALA A 143 0.10 4.50 -13.65
N SER A 144 1.28 4.57 -14.25
CA SER A 144 1.93 5.83 -14.63
C SER A 144 1.18 6.66 -15.68
N ASN A 145 0.15 6.10 -16.34
CA ASN A 145 -0.71 6.86 -17.24
C ASN A 145 -1.82 7.62 -16.48
N LEU A 146 -2.04 7.30 -15.22
CA LEU A 146 -2.95 8.04 -14.35
C LEU A 146 -2.21 9.26 -13.80
N THR A 147 -2.26 10.35 -14.56
CA THR A 147 -1.54 11.58 -14.26
C THR A 147 -2.47 12.71 -13.91
N THR A 148 -1.98 13.65 -13.10
CA THR A 148 -2.64 14.92 -12.81
C THR A 148 -1.59 16.03 -12.71
N SER A 149 -2.03 17.27 -12.65
CA SER A 149 -1.18 18.43 -12.45
C SER A 149 -1.61 19.24 -11.23
N ILE A 150 -0.70 20.07 -10.70
CA ILE A 150 -1.06 20.97 -9.58
C ILE A 150 -2.19 21.90 -9.96
N TYR A 151 -2.23 22.37 -11.22
CA TYR A 151 -3.28 23.27 -11.71
C TYR A 151 -4.65 22.59 -11.74
N GLU A 152 -4.73 21.31 -12.14
CA GLU A 152 -5.96 20.52 -12.06
C GLU A 152 -6.42 20.31 -10.62
N LEU A 153 -5.50 19.95 -9.74
CA LEU A 153 -5.83 19.73 -8.33
C LEU A 153 -6.31 21.01 -7.66
N GLU A 154 -5.63 22.16 -7.91
CA GLU A 154 -6.08 23.44 -7.41
C GLU A 154 -7.47 23.80 -7.97
N TYR A 155 -7.69 23.63 -9.25
CA TYR A 155 -8.98 23.95 -9.89
C TYR A 155 -10.12 23.12 -9.30
N PHE A 156 -9.92 21.82 -9.12
CA PHE A 156 -10.97 20.92 -8.65
C PHE A 156 -11.11 20.84 -7.14
N LEU A 157 -10.05 21.07 -6.36
CA LEU A 157 -10.03 20.79 -4.94
C LEU A 157 -9.84 22.02 -4.05
N LYS A 158 -8.99 22.99 -4.43
CA LYS A 158 -8.58 24.09 -3.56
C LYS A 158 -9.77 24.89 -3.02
N GLY A 159 -9.79 25.09 -1.70
CA GLY A 159 -10.81 25.84 -1.00
C GLY A 159 -12.15 25.12 -0.81
N LYS A 160 -12.27 23.84 -1.18
CA LYS A 160 -13.53 23.10 -1.03
C LYS A 160 -13.68 22.42 0.34
N SER A 161 -12.58 22.00 0.96
CA SER A 161 -12.54 21.45 2.31
C SER A 161 -11.10 21.35 2.81
N GLU A 162 -10.90 21.15 4.13
CA GLU A 162 -9.58 20.91 4.72
C GLU A 162 -8.87 19.72 4.06
N LEU A 163 -9.58 18.64 3.76
CA LEU A 163 -9.03 17.50 3.06
C LEU A 163 -8.54 17.86 1.66
N CYS A 164 -9.34 18.63 0.91
CA CYS A 164 -9.00 19.05 -0.44
C CYS A 164 -7.74 19.93 -0.45
N ASP A 165 -7.65 20.89 0.45
CA ASP A 165 -6.48 21.76 0.60
C ASP A 165 -5.24 20.97 1.02
N TYR A 166 -5.40 20.05 1.94
CA TYR A 166 -4.32 19.14 2.34
C TYR A 166 -3.79 18.28 1.18
N LEU A 167 -4.67 17.74 0.33
CA LEU A 167 -4.25 16.96 -0.84
C LEU A 167 -3.47 17.80 -1.85
N CYS A 168 -3.89 19.05 -2.10
CA CYS A 168 -3.14 19.99 -2.94
C CYS A 168 -1.75 20.26 -2.35
N GLN A 169 -1.67 20.52 -1.06
CA GLN A 169 -0.39 20.78 -0.38
C GLN A 169 0.54 19.55 -0.40
N ARG A 170 0.00 18.35 -0.16
CA ARG A 170 0.78 17.11 -0.23
C ARG A 170 1.37 16.88 -1.62
N PHE A 171 0.55 17.04 -2.67
CA PHE A 171 1.01 16.91 -4.04
C PHE A 171 2.11 17.91 -4.39
N TYR A 172 1.96 19.15 -3.94
CA TYR A 172 2.97 20.20 -4.14
C TYR A 172 4.30 19.82 -3.46
N ASN A 173 4.26 19.44 -2.19
CA ASN A 173 5.45 19.07 -1.42
C ASN A 173 6.15 17.85 -2.02
N ASP A 174 5.41 16.79 -2.35
CA ASP A 174 5.98 15.55 -2.91
C ASP A 174 6.59 15.77 -4.30
N THR A 175 6.03 16.71 -5.09
CA THR A 175 6.54 17.03 -6.43
C THR A 175 7.79 17.91 -6.38
N TYR A 176 7.80 18.93 -5.55
CA TYR A 176 8.91 19.88 -5.49
C TYR A 176 10.12 19.35 -4.72
N HIS A 177 9.92 18.72 -3.58
CA HIS A 177 11.02 18.08 -2.84
C HIS A 177 11.63 16.90 -3.60
N GLY A 178 10.84 16.13 -4.33
CA GLY A 178 11.35 15.07 -5.20
C GLY A 178 12.19 15.56 -6.39
N ILE A 179 12.06 16.83 -6.80
CA ILE A 179 12.89 17.44 -7.84
C ILE A 179 14.21 17.94 -7.26
N GLU A 180 14.24 18.47 -6.05
CA GLU A 180 15.46 18.90 -5.37
C GLU A 180 16.38 17.74 -5.03
N GLU A 181 15.84 16.62 -4.53
CA GLU A 181 16.61 15.40 -4.22
C GLU A 181 17.22 14.72 -5.47
N ARG A 182 16.70 14.99 -6.67
CA ARG A 182 17.24 14.46 -7.95
C ARG A 182 18.29 15.35 -8.60
N ARG A 183 18.56 16.53 -8.05
CA ARG A 183 19.54 17.50 -8.57
C ARG A 183 20.89 17.50 -7.83
N VAL A 184 21.09 16.60 -6.87
CA VAL A 184 22.35 16.43 -6.11
C VAL A 184 23.09 15.20 -6.58
#